data_54091d2fab906b0d334fe2852697e203
#
_entry.id   54091d2fab906b0d334fe2852697e203
#
_cell.length_a   1.000
_cell.length_b   1.000
_cell.length_c   1.000
_cell.angle_alpha   90.00
_cell.angle_beta   90.00
_cell.angle_gamma   90.00
#
_symmetry.space_group_name_H-M   'P 1'
#
loop_
_entity.id
_entity.type
_entity.pdbx_description
1 polymer ?
#
loop_
_entity_poly.entity_id
_entity_poly.type
_entity_poly.pdbx_seq_one_letter_code
_entity_poly.pdbx_strand_id
1 'polypeptide(L)'
;MAQGLEPAGDSGTYFHQVPIVTLVPDAALEVATGAPTRALRFRDAFVMWSERAPALPQGGAQVPPQIIEASGEIVFVGFGITAPEWQWDDYKGLDVRGKVLMMLVNDPGIRDSSIFRGPILTYYGRWTYKLEEAARRGAGGVLLVHNDTLATYGWNTVVNSWTGDQVRLIAPPTSLAWAGWIRQDVASSLLAEK
;
A
#
# COMPACT_ATOMS: atom_id res chain seq x y z
N MET A 1 28.35 3.32 -33.93
CA MET A 1 27.95 2.56 -32.75
C MET A 1 29.12 1.72 -32.29
N ALA A 2 29.94 2.34 -31.47
CA ALA A 2 31.24 1.79 -31.11
C ALA A 2 31.20 0.59 -30.13
N GLN A 3 30.03 0.17 -29.67
CA GLN A 3 29.86 -0.88 -28.64
C GLN A 3 29.16 -2.15 -29.17
N GLY A 4 28.78 -2.20 -30.43
CA GLY A 4 28.13 -3.39 -31.01
C GLY A 4 26.74 -3.71 -30.44
N LEU A 5 26.12 -2.77 -29.73
CA LEU A 5 24.78 -2.93 -29.22
C LEU A 5 23.74 -2.72 -30.33
N GLU A 6 22.74 -3.59 -30.37
CA GLU A 6 21.59 -3.44 -31.25
C GLU A 6 20.46 -2.66 -30.53
N PRO A 7 19.70 -1.81 -31.27
CA PRO A 7 18.56 -1.13 -30.70
C PRO A 7 17.44 -2.14 -30.38
N ALA A 8 16.96 -2.13 -29.11
CA ALA A 8 15.89 -3.00 -28.63
C ALA A 8 14.68 -2.20 -28.14
N GLY A 9 14.65 -0.90 -28.39
CA GLY A 9 13.55 -0.02 -28.02
C GLY A 9 12.44 0.04 -29.08
N ASP A 10 11.49 0.94 -28.86
CA ASP A 10 10.33 1.08 -29.74
C ASP A 10 10.73 1.47 -31.15
N SER A 11 10.08 0.87 -32.12
CA SER A 11 10.35 1.11 -33.56
C SER A 11 11.81 0.95 -33.95
N GLY A 12 12.56 0.04 -33.31
CA GLY A 12 13.97 -0.21 -33.59
C GLY A 12 14.91 0.91 -33.13
N THR A 13 14.52 1.69 -32.13
CA THR A 13 15.37 2.70 -31.50
C THR A 13 15.99 2.18 -30.18
N TYR A 14 16.81 3.02 -29.52
CA TYR A 14 17.31 2.73 -28.17
C TYR A 14 16.38 3.25 -27.07
N PHE A 15 15.19 3.75 -27.39
CA PHE A 15 14.25 4.38 -26.47
C PHE A 15 12.95 3.58 -26.36
N HIS A 16 12.40 3.56 -25.17
CA HIS A 16 11.04 3.07 -24.90
C HIS A 16 10.12 4.21 -24.49
N GLN A 17 8.89 4.18 -24.99
CA GLN A 17 7.81 5.02 -24.49
C GLN A 17 7.31 4.43 -23.16
N VAL A 18 7.48 5.15 -22.08
CA VAL A 18 7.01 4.73 -20.75
C VAL A 18 5.78 5.54 -20.39
N PRO A 19 4.58 4.96 -20.47
CA PRO A 19 3.37 5.67 -20.08
C PRO A 19 3.32 5.84 -18.57
N ILE A 20 3.25 7.10 -18.13
CA ILE A 20 3.11 7.46 -16.73
C ILE A 20 1.84 8.27 -16.50
N VAL A 21 1.32 8.21 -15.30
CA VAL A 21 0.19 9.02 -14.83
C VAL A 21 0.56 9.73 -13.54
N THR A 22 0.12 10.98 -13.39
CA THR A 22 0.22 11.70 -12.12
C THR A 22 -1.14 11.69 -11.45
N LEU A 23 -1.16 11.26 -10.19
CA LEU A 23 -2.33 11.20 -9.34
C LEU A 23 -2.12 12.14 -8.15
N VAL A 24 -3.13 12.93 -7.83
CA VAL A 24 -3.16 13.74 -6.59
C VAL A 24 -4.23 13.14 -5.70
N PRO A 25 -3.86 12.46 -4.60
CA PRO A 25 -4.84 11.84 -3.74
C PRO A 25 -5.58 12.86 -2.90
N ASP A 26 -6.90 12.73 -2.88
CA ASP A 26 -7.80 13.33 -1.89
C ASP A 26 -8.72 12.21 -1.42
N ALA A 27 -8.84 12.01 -0.11
CA ALA A 27 -9.47 10.83 0.42
C ALA A 27 -10.30 11.10 1.68
N ALA A 28 -11.44 10.43 1.76
CA ALA A 28 -12.25 10.31 2.96
C ALA A 28 -12.25 8.86 3.45
N LEU A 29 -12.17 8.65 4.75
CA LEU A 29 -12.23 7.33 5.38
C LEU A 29 -13.19 7.39 6.58
N GLU A 30 -14.21 6.56 6.54
CA GLU A 30 -15.14 6.36 7.64
C GLU A 30 -15.02 4.92 8.16
N VAL A 31 -15.00 4.76 9.47
CA VAL A 31 -14.91 3.46 10.13
C VAL A 31 -16.10 3.29 11.09
N ALA A 32 -16.81 2.18 10.93
CA ALA A 32 -17.87 1.77 11.83
C ALA A 32 -17.33 0.71 12.81
N THR A 33 -17.17 1.05 14.07
CA THR A 33 -16.85 0.14 15.19
C THR A 33 -18.06 -0.11 16.07
N GLY A 34 -19.19 0.46 15.67
CA GLY A 34 -20.48 0.54 16.34
C GLY A 34 -21.25 1.74 15.79
N ALA A 35 -22.17 2.28 16.54
CA ALA A 35 -22.82 3.56 16.22
C ALA A 35 -22.36 4.63 17.21
N PRO A 36 -21.95 5.84 16.79
CA PRO A 36 -21.92 6.34 15.41
C PRO A 36 -20.65 5.96 14.61
N THR A 37 -20.74 6.01 13.29
CA THR A 37 -19.58 5.91 12.39
C THR A 37 -18.59 7.04 12.67
N ARG A 38 -17.30 6.71 12.65
CA ARG A 38 -16.20 7.65 12.91
C ARG A 38 -15.52 8.06 11.61
N ALA A 39 -15.63 9.32 11.23
CA ALA A 39 -14.85 9.91 10.13
C ALA A 39 -13.43 10.21 10.61
N LEU A 40 -12.43 9.75 9.87
CA LEU A 40 -11.02 10.04 10.12
C LEU A 40 -10.57 11.24 9.31
N ARG A 41 -9.62 12.01 9.85
CA ARG A 41 -9.12 13.22 9.17
C ARG A 41 -7.93 12.87 8.28
N PHE A 42 -8.08 13.14 6.98
CA PHE A 42 -7.02 12.98 5.99
C PHE A 42 -5.79 13.82 6.38
N ARG A 43 -4.59 13.30 6.18
CA ARG A 43 -3.27 13.81 6.60
C ARG A 43 -3.00 13.73 8.11
N ASP A 44 -4.00 13.97 8.94
CA ASP A 44 -3.82 13.93 10.40
C ASP A 44 -3.81 12.48 10.93
N ALA A 45 -4.81 11.68 10.52
CA ALA A 45 -5.03 10.33 11.00
C ALA A 45 -4.56 9.26 10.00
N PHE A 46 -4.70 9.56 8.72
CA PHE A 46 -4.36 8.65 7.63
C PHE A 46 -3.95 9.41 6.36
N VAL A 47 -3.27 8.69 5.46
CA VAL A 47 -3.11 9.05 4.05
C VAL A 47 -3.49 7.85 3.20
N MET A 48 -3.97 8.08 1.99
CA MET A 48 -4.49 7.02 1.13
C MET A 48 -4.34 7.40 -0.33
N TRP A 49 -4.16 6.41 -1.18
CA TRP A 49 -4.10 6.57 -2.63
C TRP A 49 -4.81 5.41 -3.33
N SER A 50 -5.22 5.64 -4.58
CA SER A 50 -5.78 4.60 -5.42
C SER A 50 -4.70 3.62 -5.90
N GLU A 51 -4.98 2.33 -5.88
CA GLU A 51 -4.20 1.30 -6.58
C GLU A 51 -4.73 1.03 -7.99
N ARG A 52 -5.84 1.68 -8.39
CA ARG A 52 -6.39 1.60 -9.73
C ARG A 52 -5.84 2.74 -10.57
N ALA A 53 -5.04 2.41 -11.56
CA ALA A 53 -4.63 3.39 -12.56
C ALA A 53 -5.82 3.71 -13.48
N PRO A 54 -6.06 5.00 -13.81
CA PRO A 54 -7.06 5.35 -14.79
C PRO A 54 -6.68 4.81 -16.17
N ALA A 55 -7.68 4.46 -16.97
CA ALA A 55 -7.43 4.20 -18.38
C ALA A 55 -6.93 5.50 -19.05
N LEU A 56 -5.82 5.41 -19.78
CA LEU A 56 -5.34 6.57 -20.54
C LEU A 56 -6.29 6.87 -21.69
N PRO A 57 -6.72 8.12 -21.84
CA PRO A 57 -7.41 8.55 -23.05
C PRO A 57 -6.42 8.51 -24.22
N GLN A 58 -6.89 8.09 -25.39
CA GLN A 58 -6.09 8.18 -26.61
C GLN A 58 -5.74 9.65 -26.90
N GLY A 59 -4.50 9.90 -27.31
CA GLY A 59 -4.05 11.23 -27.72
C GLY A 59 -3.55 12.15 -26.58
N GLY A 60 -3.28 11.64 -25.37
CA GLY A 60 -2.66 12.43 -24.30
C GLY A 60 -3.56 13.48 -23.64
N ALA A 61 -4.89 13.33 -23.76
CA ALA A 61 -5.84 14.19 -23.07
C ALA A 61 -5.75 14.02 -21.54
N GLN A 62 -6.14 15.08 -20.80
CA GLN A 62 -6.21 14.99 -19.34
C GLN A 62 -7.23 13.93 -18.92
N VAL A 63 -6.84 13.09 -17.95
CA VAL A 63 -7.76 12.15 -17.31
C VAL A 63 -8.61 12.93 -16.31
N PRO A 64 -9.96 12.86 -16.39
CA PRO A 64 -10.79 13.52 -15.40
C PRO A 64 -10.57 12.89 -14.02
N PRO A 65 -10.82 13.66 -12.92
CA PRO A 65 -10.80 13.11 -11.58
C PRO A 65 -11.70 11.86 -11.49
N GLN A 66 -11.16 10.79 -10.88
CA GLN A 66 -11.92 9.56 -10.66
C GLN A 66 -12.20 9.39 -9.17
N ILE A 67 -13.45 9.11 -8.85
CA ILE A 67 -13.85 8.71 -7.49
C ILE A 67 -13.83 7.19 -7.44
N ILE A 68 -13.06 6.65 -6.50
CA ILE A 68 -13.02 5.23 -6.21
C ILE A 68 -13.63 5.01 -4.84
N GLU A 69 -14.79 4.39 -4.83
CA GLU A 69 -15.45 3.98 -3.59
C GLU A 69 -15.17 2.51 -3.33
N ALA A 70 -14.82 2.19 -2.09
CA ALA A 70 -14.65 0.83 -1.65
C ALA A 70 -15.00 0.72 -0.17
N SER A 71 -15.58 -0.41 0.21
CA SER A 71 -15.89 -0.73 1.60
C SER A 71 -15.50 -2.19 1.89
N GLY A 72 -15.25 -2.50 3.14
CA GLY A 72 -14.93 -3.86 3.55
C GLY A 72 -14.70 -3.94 5.06
N GLU A 73 -14.81 -5.15 5.57
CA GLU A 73 -14.45 -5.44 6.97
C GLU A 73 -12.95 -5.22 7.17
N ILE A 74 -12.56 -4.55 8.25
CA ILE A 74 -11.17 -4.39 8.62
C ILE A 74 -10.70 -5.61 9.40
N VAL A 75 -9.63 -6.24 8.91
CA VAL A 75 -8.97 -7.39 9.56
C VAL A 75 -7.52 -7.03 9.88
N PHE A 76 -7.15 -7.11 11.16
CA PHE A 76 -5.76 -6.95 11.58
C PHE A 76 -5.00 -8.26 11.38
N VAL A 77 -3.94 -8.24 10.59
CA VAL A 77 -3.14 -9.41 10.21
C VAL A 77 -1.66 -9.25 10.61
N GLY A 78 -1.40 -8.76 11.82
CA GLY A 78 -0.04 -8.65 12.33
C GLY A 78 0.87 -7.84 11.41
N PHE A 79 1.98 -8.44 10.96
CA PHE A 79 2.86 -7.83 9.96
C PHE A 79 2.42 -8.10 8.51
N GLY A 80 1.40 -8.93 8.29
CA GLY A 80 0.91 -9.28 6.95
C GLY A 80 1.93 -10.07 6.12
N ILE A 81 2.64 -10.99 6.73
CA ILE A 81 3.75 -11.74 6.13
C ILE A 81 3.42 -13.22 6.02
N THR A 82 3.82 -13.80 4.88
CA THR A 82 3.91 -15.25 4.66
C THR A 82 5.34 -15.57 4.26
N ALA A 83 6.08 -16.21 5.14
CA ALA A 83 7.49 -16.55 4.97
C ALA A 83 7.73 -18.01 5.40
N PRO A 84 7.52 -18.99 4.49
CA PRO A 84 7.61 -20.42 4.81
C PRO A 84 8.96 -20.85 5.39
N GLU A 85 10.06 -20.23 4.95
CA GLU A 85 11.41 -20.51 5.45
C GLU A 85 11.61 -20.12 6.91
N TRP A 86 10.77 -19.21 7.42
CA TRP A 86 10.71 -18.84 8.83
C TRP A 86 9.54 -19.50 9.56
N GLN A 87 8.78 -20.40 8.90
CA GLN A 87 7.55 -21.00 9.41
C GLN A 87 6.56 -19.92 9.91
N TRP A 88 6.52 -18.78 9.21
CA TRP A 88 5.72 -17.63 9.57
C TRP A 88 4.57 -17.42 8.60
N ASP A 89 3.34 -17.34 9.14
CA ASP A 89 2.14 -16.98 8.40
C ASP A 89 1.20 -16.17 9.30
N ASP A 90 1.12 -14.87 9.04
CA ASP A 90 0.22 -13.97 9.76
C ASP A 90 -1.25 -14.18 9.41
N TYR A 91 -1.51 -14.79 8.26
CA TYR A 91 -2.89 -14.99 7.79
C TYR A 91 -3.54 -16.26 8.34
N LYS A 92 -2.78 -17.31 8.61
CA LYS A 92 -3.24 -18.57 9.25
C LYS A 92 -4.52 -19.14 8.64
N GLY A 93 -4.65 -19.08 7.31
CA GLY A 93 -5.82 -19.59 6.59
C GLY A 93 -7.04 -18.67 6.62
N LEU A 94 -6.94 -17.43 7.11
CA LEU A 94 -8.03 -16.45 7.05
C LEU A 94 -8.43 -16.14 5.60
N ASP A 95 -9.71 -16.12 5.32
CA ASP A 95 -10.22 -15.58 4.06
C ASP A 95 -10.29 -14.06 4.15
N VAL A 96 -9.42 -13.41 3.39
CA VAL A 96 -9.27 -11.96 3.37
C VAL A 96 -9.74 -11.32 2.06
N ARG A 97 -10.37 -12.09 1.19
CA ARG A 97 -10.88 -11.58 -0.10
C ARG A 97 -11.90 -10.48 0.09
N GLY A 98 -11.68 -9.37 -0.61
CA GLY A 98 -12.52 -8.18 -0.52
C GLY A 98 -12.42 -7.40 0.80
N LYS A 99 -11.66 -7.88 1.78
CA LYS A 99 -11.50 -7.22 3.08
C LYS A 99 -10.41 -6.13 3.03
N VAL A 100 -10.44 -5.25 4.02
CA VAL A 100 -9.41 -4.24 4.27
C VAL A 100 -8.43 -4.80 5.27
N LEU A 101 -7.16 -4.95 4.86
CA LEU A 101 -6.13 -5.47 5.75
C LEU A 101 -5.45 -4.34 6.50
N MET A 102 -5.46 -4.39 7.81
CA MET A 102 -4.66 -3.53 8.68
C MET A 102 -3.44 -4.30 9.13
N MET A 103 -2.23 -3.77 8.90
CA MET A 103 -0.99 -4.46 9.19
C MET A 103 0.13 -3.52 9.62
N LEU A 104 1.04 -4.04 10.44
CA LEU A 104 2.21 -3.31 10.92
C LEU A 104 3.25 -3.12 9.80
N VAL A 105 3.92 -1.98 9.81
CA VAL A 105 5.14 -1.77 9.02
C VAL A 105 6.29 -2.59 9.62
N ASN A 106 7.34 -2.86 8.83
CA ASN A 106 8.49 -3.69 9.19
C ASN A 106 8.15 -5.19 9.26
N ASP A 107 9.03 -6.00 9.84
CA ASP A 107 8.87 -7.44 10.01
C ASP A 107 9.16 -7.87 11.47
N PRO A 108 8.82 -9.12 11.83
CA PRO A 108 8.99 -9.61 13.20
C PRO A 108 10.41 -9.52 13.75
N GLY A 109 11.45 -9.55 12.89
CA GLY A 109 12.84 -9.45 13.28
C GLY A 109 13.17 -8.21 14.10
N ILE A 110 12.43 -7.12 13.92
CA ILE A 110 12.60 -5.90 14.72
C ILE A 110 12.33 -6.13 16.23
N ARG A 111 11.54 -7.15 16.56
CA ARG A 111 11.19 -7.51 17.95
C ARG A 111 11.92 -8.74 18.46
N ASP A 112 12.29 -9.63 17.54
CA ASP A 112 13.00 -10.87 17.85
C ASP A 112 14.19 -11.02 16.88
N SER A 113 15.38 -10.75 17.39
CA SER A 113 16.62 -10.78 16.60
C SER A 113 17.02 -12.18 16.10
N SER A 114 16.36 -13.23 16.55
CA SER A 114 16.63 -14.61 16.11
C SER A 114 15.95 -14.96 14.77
N ILE A 115 15.00 -14.17 14.32
CA ILE A 115 14.23 -14.39 13.09
C ILE A 115 14.34 -13.19 12.13
N PHE A 116 14.00 -13.37 10.87
CA PHE A 116 13.95 -12.31 9.83
C PHE A 116 15.21 -11.44 9.74
N ARG A 117 16.39 -11.98 10.12
CA ARG A 117 17.68 -11.26 10.16
C ARG A 117 17.76 -10.15 11.23
N GLY A 118 16.94 -10.23 12.27
CA GLY A 118 16.94 -9.30 13.37
C GLY A 118 16.52 -7.88 12.97
N PRO A 119 17.24 -6.84 13.40
CA PRO A 119 16.88 -5.45 13.13
C PRO A 119 17.09 -5.03 11.66
N ILE A 120 17.67 -5.90 10.81
CA ILE A 120 17.91 -5.60 9.41
C ILE A 120 16.60 -5.80 8.64
N LEU A 121 16.04 -4.73 8.09
CA LEU A 121 14.83 -4.77 7.29
C LEU A 121 14.96 -5.74 6.12
N THR A 122 14.14 -6.78 6.12
CA THR A 122 14.05 -7.73 5.01
C THR A 122 13.07 -7.24 3.94
N TYR A 123 12.97 -7.97 2.81
CA TYR A 123 11.94 -7.67 1.82
C TYR A 123 10.52 -7.80 2.40
N TYR A 124 10.30 -8.74 3.30
CA TYR A 124 9.02 -8.92 4.00
C TYR A 124 8.57 -7.70 4.81
N GLY A 125 9.52 -6.94 5.35
CA GLY A 125 9.23 -5.74 6.12
C GLY A 125 8.86 -4.52 5.26
N ARG A 126 9.10 -4.58 3.94
CA ARG A 126 8.80 -3.49 3.04
C ARG A 126 7.31 -3.36 2.79
N TRP A 127 6.81 -2.13 2.74
CA TRP A 127 5.41 -1.85 2.44
C TRP A 127 4.99 -2.37 1.05
N THR A 128 5.91 -2.38 0.06
CA THR A 128 5.66 -2.95 -1.27
C THR A 128 5.31 -4.43 -1.19
N TYR A 129 6.09 -5.25 -0.45
CA TYR A 129 5.77 -6.66 -0.23
C TYR A 129 4.37 -6.84 0.37
N LYS A 130 4.02 -6.01 1.35
CA LYS A 130 2.72 -6.10 2.04
C LYS A 130 1.55 -5.84 1.10
N LEU A 131 1.67 -4.85 0.21
CA LEU A 131 0.66 -4.59 -0.81
C LEU A 131 0.57 -5.74 -1.82
N GLU A 132 1.71 -6.28 -2.25
CA GLU A 132 1.75 -7.42 -3.17
C GLU A 132 1.12 -8.68 -2.55
N GLU A 133 1.41 -8.98 -1.29
CA GLU A 133 0.84 -10.14 -0.60
C GLU A 133 -0.66 -9.97 -0.37
N ALA A 134 -1.12 -8.79 0.02
CA ALA A 134 -2.52 -8.47 0.15
C ALA A 134 -3.26 -8.63 -1.20
N ALA A 135 -2.67 -8.13 -2.28
CA ALA A 135 -3.20 -8.28 -3.63
C ALA A 135 -3.30 -9.76 -4.05
N ARG A 136 -2.23 -10.56 -3.84
CA ARG A 136 -2.23 -12.01 -4.13
C ARG A 136 -3.35 -12.75 -3.39
N ARG A 137 -3.70 -12.30 -2.19
CA ARG A 137 -4.79 -12.86 -1.37
C ARG A 137 -6.16 -12.30 -1.70
N GLY A 138 -6.25 -11.38 -2.66
CA GLY A 138 -7.52 -10.81 -3.10
C GLY A 138 -8.13 -9.79 -2.14
N ALA A 139 -7.34 -9.16 -1.28
CA ALA A 139 -7.81 -8.08 -0.43
C ALA A 139 -8.34 -6.90 -1.25
N GLY A 140 -9.32 -6.17 -0.71
CA GLY A 140 -9.91 -5.00 -1.35
C GLY A 140 -9.14 -3.70 -1.07
N GLY A 141 -8.46 -3.62 0.07
CA GLY A 141 -7.67 -2.45 0.47
C GLY A 141 -6.66 -2.78 1.57
N VAL A 142 -5.73 -1.86 1.80
CA VAL A 142 -4.68 -2.00 2.82
C VAL A 142 -4.50 -0.71 3.61
N LEU A 143 -4.43 -0.84 4.93
CA LEU A 143 -3.99 0.19 5.88
C LEU A 143 -2.70 -0.26 6.56
N LEU A 144 -1.59 0.36 6.23
CA LEU A 144 -0.31 0.16 6.91
C LEU A 144 -0.28 1.00 8.19
N VAL A 145 -0.11 0.35 9.33
CA VAL A 145 -0.01 1.04 10.62
C VAL A 145 1.38 1.63 10.75
N HIS A 146 1.44 2.96 10.75
CA HIS A 146 2.68 3.69 10.92
C HIS A 146 3.03 3.81 12.41
N ASN A 147 4.22 3.37 12.75
CA ASN A 147 4.86 3.58 14.04
C ASN A 147 6.25 4.15 13.80
N ASP A 148 6.58 5.29 14.40
CA ASP A 148 7.85 6.00 14.15
C ASP A 148 9.08 5.13 14.43
N THR A 149 9.03 4.28 15.46
CA THR A 149 10.12 3.37 15.80
C THR A 149 10.28 2.26 14.77
N LEU A 150 9.18 1.62 14.36
CA LEU A 150 9.21 0.54 13.37
C LEU A 150 9.55 1.04 11.98
N ALA A 151 9.08 2.23 11.62
CA ALA A 151 9.33 2.85 10.33
C ALA A 151 10.70 3.52 10.26
N THR A 152 11.28 3.93 11.40
CA THR A 152 12.51 4.74 11.51
C THR A 152 12.40 6.19 11.02
N TYR A 153 11.19 6.67 10.79
CA TYR A 153 10.86 8.05 10.42
C TYR A 153 9.48 8.44 10.94
N GLY A 154 9.24 9.75 11.12
CA GLY A 154 8.00 10.27 11.69
C GLY A 154 6.86 10.37 10.66
N TRP A 155 5.65 10.54 11.17
CA TRP A 155 4.41 10.64 10.39
C TRP A 155 4.45 11.71 9.29
N ASN A 156 5.12 12.84 9.53
CA ASN A 156 5.25 13.90 8.52
C ASN A 156 5.92 13.43 7.22
N THR A 157 6.85 12.47 7.30
CA THR A 157 7.45 11.87 6.11
C THR A 157 6.40 11.14 5.28
N VAL A 158 5.51 10.39 5.93
CA VAL A 158 4.40 9.71 5.25
C VAL A 158 3.45 10.70 4.59
N VAL A 159 3.05 11.75 5.32
CA VAL A 159 2.17 12.80 4.78
C VAL A 159 2.79 13.44 3.54
N ASN A 160 4.04 13.89 3.64
CA ASN A 160 4.72 14.56 2.53
C ASN A 160 4.92 13.64 1.32
N SER A 161 5.13 12.34 1.55
CA SER A 161 5.33 11.37 0.47
C SER A 161 4.04 11.00 -0.27
N TRP A 162 2.87 11.08 0.39
CA TRP A 162 1.65 10.47 -0.14
C TRP A 162 0.47 11.43 -0.33
N THR A 163 0.65 12.73 -0.12
CA THR A 163 -0.42 13.73 -0.29
C THR A 163 -0.16 14.76 -1.38
N GLY A 164 0.99 14.68 -2.04
CA GLY A 164 1.33 15.44 -3.24
C GLY A 164 1.15 14.62 -4.50
N ASP A 165 1.73 15.09 -5.58
CA ASP A 165 1.73 14.42 -6.88
C ASP A 165 2.39 13.04 -6.79
N GLN A 166 1.65 12.01 -7.18
CA GLN A 166 2.12 10.62 -7.25
C GLN A 166 2.31 10.23 -8.72
N VAL A 167 3.56 10.07 -9.13
CA VAL A 167 3.88 9.61 -10.49
C VAL A 167 3.94 8.09 -10.50
N ARG A 168 3.16 7.46 -11.38
CA ARG A 168 3.06 6.01 -11.49
C ARG A 168 3.16 5.52 -12.93
N LEU A 169 3.70 4.32 -13.07
CA LEU A 169 3.54 3.54 -14.29
C LEU A 169 2.08 3.08 -14.41
N ILE A 170 1.60 3.01 -15.64
CA ILE A 170 0.32 2.37 -15.92
C ILE A 170 0.54 0.87 -15.87
N ALA A 171 0.08 0.27 -14.79
CA ALA A 171 0.18 -1.15 -14.54
C ALA A 171 -1.17 -1.86 -14.73
N PRO A 172 -1.18 -3.18 -14.96
CA PRO A 172 -2.40 -3.96 -14.94
C PRO A 172 -3.15 -3.77 -13.61
N PRO A 173 -4.49 -3.84 -13.61
CA PRO A 173 -5.27 -3.69 -12.39
C PRO A 173 -4.91 -4.79 -11.37
N THR A 174 -4.79 -4.40 -10.11
CA THR A 174 -4.64 -5.30 -8.97
C THR A 174 -6.00 -5.54 -8.30
N SER A 175 -6.07 -6.49 -7.36
CA SER A 175 -7.27 -6.68 -6.54
C SER A 175 -7.51 -5.50 -5.60
N LEU A 176 -6.44 -4.78 -5.22
CA LEU A 176 -6.54 -3.63 -4.33
C LEU A 176 -7.22 -2.46 -5.03
N ALA A 177 -8.26 -1.93 -4.42
CA ALA A 177 -8.86 -0.68 -4.86
C ALA A 177 -8.00 0.51 -4.42
N TRP A 178 -7.41 0.42 -3.24
CA TRP A 178 -6.62 1.47 -2.63
C TRP A 178 -5.63 0.90 -1.60
N ALA A 179 -4.63 1.70 -1.26
CA ALA A 179 -3.74 1.47 -0.15
C ALA A 179 -3.53 2.77 0.62
N GLY A 180 -3.12 2.67 1.88
CA GLY A 180 -2.91 3.84 2.72
C GLY A 180 -2.09 3.53 3.95
N TRP A 181 -1.76 4.60 4.67
CA TRP A 181 -1.14 4.55 5.99
C TRP A 181 -2.10 5.12 7.02
N ILE A 182 -2.09 4.55 8.20
CA ILE A 182 -2.84 5.02 9.36
C ILE A 182 -1.89 5.15 10.55
N ARG A 183 -2.04 6.20 11.35
CA ARG A 183 -1.24 6.38 12.56
C ARG A 183 -1.54 5.27 13.58
N GLN A 184 -0.52 4.84 14.30
CA GLN A 184 -0.65 3.77 15.30
C GLN A 184 -1.67 4.10 16.40
N ASP A 185 -1.68 5.31 16.91
CA ASP A 185 -2.62 5.71 17.97
C ASP A 185 -4.08 5.60 17.49
N VAL A 186 -4.36 6.01 16.24
CA VAL A 186 -5.67 5.86 15.61
C VAL A 186 -6.02 4.39 15.39
N ALA A 187 -5.11 3.61 14.81
CA ALA A 187 -5.31 2.17 14.61
C ALA A 187 -5.59 1.43 15.92
N SER A 188 -4.82 1.73 16.97
CA SER A 188 -4.99 1.15 18.30
C SER A 188 -6.35 1.48 18.90
N SER A 189 -6.82 2.73 18.76
CA SER A 189 -8.16 3.15 19.18
C SER A 189 -9.26 2.35 18.48
N LEU A 190 -9.17 2.19 17.16
CA LEU A 190 -10.14 1.42 16.37
C LEU A 190 -10.19 -0.06 16.78
N LEU A 191 -9.05 -0.66 17.09
CA LEU A 191 -8.97 -2.06 17.50
C LEU A 191 -9.45 -2.29 18.96
N ALA A 192 -9.39 -1.26 19.80
CA ALA A 192 -9.85 -1.34 21.20
C ALA A 192 -11.37 -1.20 21.33
N GLU A 193 -12.07 -0.69 20.33
CA GLU A 193 -13.51 -0.48 20.32
C GLU A 193 -14.31 -1.75 19.88
N LYS A 194 -13.65 -2.91 19.72
CA LYS A 194 -14.26 -4.19 19.30
C LYS A 194 -14.74 -5.02 20.48
#